data_89e9c567fbd89f1afdf4f440f54db07b
#
_entry.id   89e9c567fbd89f1afdf4f440f54db07b
#
_cell.length_a   1.000
_cell.length_b   1.000
_cell.length_c   1.000
_cell.angle_alpha   90.00
_cell.angle_beta   90.00
_cell.angle_gamma   90.00
#
_symmetry.space_group_name_H-M   'P 1'
#
loop_
_entity.id
_entity.type
_entity.pdbx_description
1 polymer ?
#
loop_
_entity_poly.entity_id
_entity_poly.type
_entity_poly.pdbx_seq_one_letter_code
_entity_poly.pdbx_strand_id
1 'polypeptide(L)'
;MKSMRLIAPVLVVVCLLVAALAWARGDYPRRGNAEEQIAALSDQEIQAYLKADIGFMEKYFADDYTAIHGDSRLYTKAQEIENYKSGALKYESIDVRERKIRAYGDTAVVIWLVSSNGTYNGKSFSGDFRVTDVWVKHKGDWKFVAFQVTRVPPPSH
;
A
#
# COMPACT_ATOMS: atom_id res chain seq x y z
N MET A 1 -7.26 -66.48 -9.05
CA MET A 1 -6.85 -65.47 -8.02
C MET A 1 -5.54 -64.78 -8.44
N LYS A 2 -5.53 -63.91 -9.42
CA LYS A 2 -4.30 -63.22 -9.92
C LYS A 2 -4.50 -61.77 -10.43
N SER A 3 -5.57 -61.08 -10.07
CA SER A 3 -5.84 -59.73 -10.61
C SER A 3 -5.89 -58.59 -9.57
N MET A 4 -5.48 -58.81 -8.31
CA MET A 4 -5.62 -57.86 -7.23
C MET A 4 -4.32 -57.09 -6.81
N ARG A 5 -3.18 -57.39 -7.51
CA ARG A 5 -1.86 -56.81 -7.13
C ARG A 5 -1.41 -55.59 -7.94
N LEU A 6 -2.14 -55.20 -9.01
CA LEU A 6 -1.77 -54.08 -9.88
C LEU A 6 -2.55 -52.81 -9.63
N ILE A 7 -3.63 -52.84 -8.84
CA ILE A 7 -4.50 -51.68 -8.61
C ILE A 7 -3.91 -50.71 -7.55
N ALA A 8 -3.22 -51.25 -6.53
CA ALA A 8 -2.68 -50.45 -5.44
C ALA A 8 -1.58 -49.42 -5.88
N PRO A 9 -0.60 -49.76 -6.74
CA PRO A 9 0.42 -48.80 -7.16
C PRO A 9 -0.13 -47.71 -8.10
N VAL A 10 -1.16 -48.00 -8.89
CA VAL A 10 -1.77 -47.01 -9.78
C VAL A 10 -2.55 -45.96 -9.00
N LEU A 11 -3.27 -46.36 -7.93
CA LEU A 11 -4.01 -45.46 -7.06
C LEU A 11 -3.08 -44.50 -6.31
N VAL A 12 -1.91 -44.95 -5.82
CA VAL A 12 -0.93 -44.09 -5.14
C VAL A 12 -0.32 -43.09 -6.09
N VAL A 13 0.00 -43.46 -7.32
CA VAL A 13 0.54 -42.52 -8.34
C VAL A 13 -0.49 -41.48 -8.75
N VAL A 14 -1.76 -41.85 -8.89
CA VAL A 14 -2.84 -40.91 -9.20
C VAL A 14 -3.08 -39.91 -8.01
N CYS A 15 -3.05 -40.38 -6.77
CA CYS A 15 -3.16 -39.51 -5.60
C CYS A 15 -1.99 -38.51 -5.48
N LEU A 16 -0.76 -38.97 -5.80
CA LEU A 16 0.41 -38.06 -5.78
C LEU A 16 0.38 -37.05 -6.92
N LEU A 17 -0.13 -37.37 -8.09
CA LEU A 17 -0.30 -36.46 -9.21
C LEU A 17 -1.41 -35.43 -8.92
N VAL A 18 -2.51 -35.82 -8.27
CA VAL A 18 -3.58 -34.91 -7.88
C VAL A 18 -3.10 -33.94 -6.77
N ALA A 19 -2.31 -34.44 -5.82
CA ALA A 19 -1.71 -33.59 -4.80
C ALA A 19 -0.69 -32.61 -5.38
N ALA A 20 0.14 -33.03 -6.34
CA ALA A 20 1.08 -32.15 -7.04
C ALA A 20 0.38 -31.08 -7.89
N LEU A 21 -0.75 -31.42 -8.51
CA LEU A 21 -1.60 -30.46 -9.24
C LEU A 21 -2.33 -29.46 -8.31
N ALA A 22 -2.68 -29.86 -7.09
CA ALA A 22 -3.23 -28.97 -6.08
C ALA A 22 -2.16 -27.99 -5.53
N TRP A 23 -0.92 -28.42 -5.39
CA TRP A 23 0.20 -27.54 -5.02
C TRP A 23 0.63 -26.60 -6.15
N ALA A 24 0.50 -27.01 -7.42
CA ALA A 24 0.76 -26.16 -8.59
C ALA A 24 -0.34 -25.11 -8.83
N ARG A 25 -1.54 -25.32 -8.27
CA ARG A 25 -2.60 -24.31 -8.15
C ARG A 25 -2.49 -23.59 -6.81
N GLY A 26 -1.29 -23.17 -6.44
CA GLY A 26 -1.13 -22.23 -5.34
C GLY A 26 -2.11 -21.09 -5.57
N ASP A 27 -3.10 -20.94 -4.67
CA ASP A 27 -3.96 -19.77 -4.57
C ASP A 27 -3.06 -18.56 -4.28
N TYR A 28 -2.40 -18.04 -5.32
CA TYR A 28 -1.98 -16.66 -5.28
C TYR A 28 -3.28 -15.85 -5.14
N PRO A 29 -3.48 -15.13 -4.04
CA PRO A 29 -4.65 -14.27 -3.89
C PRO A 29 -4.75 -13.46 -5.19
N ARG A 30 -5.93 -13.50 -5.82
CA ARG A 30 -6.15 -12.87 -7.13
C ARG A 30 -5.58 -11.46 -7.06
N ARG A 31 -4.57 -11.17 -7.85
CA ARG A 31 -3.92 -9.85 -7.93
C ARG A 31 -4.94 -8.71 -7.93
N GLY A 32 -6.07 -8.88 -8.63
CA GLY A 32 -7.15 -7.91 -8.70
C GLY A 32 -7.75 -7.57 -7.34
N ASN A 33 -7.96 -8.53 -6.42
CA ASN A 33 -8.59 -8.24 -5.13
C ASN A 33 -7.69 -7.38 -4.21
N ALA A 34 -6.38 -7.61 -4.19
CA ALA A 34 -5.45 -6.83 -3.38
C ALA A 34 -5.30 -5.39 -3.94
N GLU A 35 -5.18 -5.25 -5.26
CA GLU A 35 -5.07 -3.95 -5.91
C GLU A 35 -6.36 -3.12 -5.75
N GLU A 36 -7.54 -3.74 -5.82
CA GLU A 36 -8.84 -3.09 -5.54
C GLU A 36 -8.96 -2.63 -4.08
N GLN A 37 -8.55 -3.46 -3.13
CA GLN A 37 -8.54 -3.09 -1.71
C GLN A 37 -7.62 -1.89 -1.46
N ILE A 38 -6.42 -1.91 -2.03
CA ILE A 38 -5.47 -0.81 -1.91
C ILE A 38 -5.97 0.44 -2.64
N ALA A 39 -6.63 0.31 -3.78
CA ALA A 39 -7.25 1.46 -4.45
C ALA A 39 -8.26 2.16 -3.54
N ALA A 40 -9.15 1.39 -2.89
CA ALA A 40 -10.14 1.93 -1.97
C ALA A 40 -9.51 2.56 -0.71
N LEU A 41 -8.45 1.95 -0.16
CA LEU A 41 -7.71 2.51 0.98
C LEU A 41 -6.97 3.80 0.59
N SER A 42 -6.38 3.84 -0.60
CA SER A 42 -5.70 5.00 -1.14
C SER A 42 -6.63 6.19 -1.37
N ASP A 43 -7.88 5.94 -1.78
CA ASP A 43 -8.89 7.00 -1.89
C ASP A 43 -9.28 7.54 -0.51
N GLN A 44 -9.39 6.67 0.51
CA GLN A 44 -9.64 7.07 1.90
C GLN A 44 -8.46 7.85 2.49
N GLU A 45 -7.23 7.45 2.16
CA GLU A 45 -5.99 8.12 2.58
C GLU A 45 -5.95 9.58 2.13
N ILE A 46 -6.24 9.86 0.85
CA ILE A 46 -6.32 11.23 0.33
C ILE A 46 -7.36 12.05 1.12
N GLN A 47 -8.53 11.46 1.39
CA GLN A 47 -9.56 12.14 2.18
C GLN A 47 -9.13 12.35 3.64
N ALA A 48 -8.39 11.41 4.21
CA ALA A 48 -7.86 11.52 5.57
C ALA A 48 -6.84 12.66 5.68
N TYR A 49 -5.97 12.82 4.69
CA TYR A 49 -5.01 13.93 4.66
C TYR A 49 -5.70 15.30 4.53
N LEU A 50 -6.67 15.41 3.64
CA LEU A 50 -7.43 16.67 3.45
C LEU A 50 -8.25 17.09 4.69
N LYS A 51 -8.72 16.10 5.47
CA LYS A 51 -9.57 16.32 6.65
C LYS A 51 -8.82 16.25 7.98
N ALA A 52 -7.51 15.93 7.95
CA ALA A 52 -6.71 15.58 9.12
C ALA A 52 -7.40 14.49 9.97
N ASP A 53 -7.86 13.40 9.32
CA ASP A 53 -8.54 12.28 9.99
C ASP A 53 -7.54 11.42 10.76
N ILE A 54 -7.37 11.76 12.02
CA ILE A 54 -6.46 11.06 12.92
C ILE A 54 -6.90 9.60 13.15
N GLY A 55 -8.21 9.33 13.16
CA GLY A 55 -8.75 7.98 13.34
C GLY A 55 -8.31 7.04 12.19
N PHE A 56 -8.30 7.52 10.96
CA PHE A 56 -7.74 6.78 9.83
C PHE A 56 -6.25 6.49 10.03
N MET A 57 -5.47 7.50 10.41
CA MET A 57 -4.01 7.35 10.59
C MET A 57 -3.69 6.38 11.73
N GLU A 58 -4.36 6.49 12.88
CA GLU A 58 -4.18 5.57 14.01
C GLU A 58 -4.49 4.13 13.62
N LYS A 59 -5.55 3.91 12.83
CA LYS A 59 -6.00 2.58 12.39
C LYS A 59 -5.08 1.95 11.37
N TYR A 60 -4.66 2.70 10.36
CA TYR A 60 -4.00 2.12 9.19
C TYR A 60 -2.49 2.27 9.19
N PHE A 61 -1.91 3.27 9.85
CA PHE A 61 -0.46 3.36 9.96
C PHE A 61 0.07 2.25 10.87
N ALA A 62 1.08 1.52 10.39
CA ALA A 62 1.76 0.50 11.17
C ALA A 62 2.50 1.12 12.37
N ASP A 63 2.80 0.36 13.41
CA ASP A 63 3.53 0.88 14.57
C ASP A 63 4.96 1.29 14.22
N ASP A 64 5.55 0.64 13.22
CA ASP A 64 6.87 0.93 12.64
C ASP A 64 6.80 1.81 11.37
N TYR A 65 5.66 2.48 11.14
CA TYR A 65 5.48 3.39 10.01
C TYR A 65 6.57 4.45 9.95
N THR A 66 7.02 4.74 8.72
CA THR A 66 7.97 5.81 8.45
C THR A 66 7.52 6.66 7.27
N ALA A 67 7.69 7.97 7.37
CA ALA A 67 7.52 8.91 6.27
C ALA A 67 8.79 9.69 6.01
N ILE A 68 9.09 9.94 4.74
CA ILE A 68 10.15 10.85 4.30
C ILE A 68 9.51 11.98 3.51
N HIS A 69 9.55 13.18 4.06
CA HIS A 69 9.01 14.38 3.42
C HIS A 69 10.06 15.10 2.55
N GLY A 70 9.63 16.17 1.89
CA GLY A 70 10.47 16.96 1.00
C GLY A 70 11.65 17.67 1.68
N ASP A 71 11.69 17.72 3.01
CA ASP A 71 12.81 18.19 3.83
C ASP A 71 13.85 17.09 4.13
N SER A 72 13.66 15.90 3.54
CA SER A 72 14.50 14.71 3.71
C SER A 72 14.53 14.14 5.13
N ARG A 73 13.67 14.60 6.04
CA ARG A 73 13.56 14.05 7.39
C ARG A 73 12.69 12.80 7.38
N LEU A 74 13.04 11.89 8.29
CA LEU A 74 12.27 10.70 8.58
C LEU A 74 11.35 10.97 9.77
N TYR A 75 10.06 10.69 9.59
CA TYR A 75 9.03 10.84 10.60
C TYR A 75 8.47 9.48 10.99
N THR A 76 8.29 9.28 12.28
CA THR A 76 7.57 8.13 12.83
C THR A 76 6.06 8.34 12.75
N LYS A 77 5.27 7.26 12.94
CA LYS A 77 3.80 7.34 13.06
C LYS A 77 3.35 8.44 14.03
N ALA A 78 3.94 8.49 15.22
CA ALA A 78 3.56 9.47 16.24
C ALA A 78 3.85 10.91 15.80
N GLN A 79 5.01 11.14 15.18
CA GLN A 79 5.38 12.46 14.66
C GLN A 79 4.51 12.89 13.48
N GLU A 80 4.19 11.94 12.58
CA GLU A 80 3.31 12.23 11.46
C GLU A 80 1.89 12.58 11.93
N ILE A 81 1.32 11.81 12.84
CA ILE A 81 0.00 12.12 13.45
C ILE A 81 0.02 13.46 14.14
N GLU A 82 1.10 13.81 14.86
CA GLU A 82 1.22 15.11 15.55
C GLU A 82 1.27 16.28 14.56
N ASN A 83 1.92 16.11 13.39
CA ASN A 83 1.91 17.14 12.34
C ASN A 83 0.48 17.52 11.91
N TYR A 84 -0.43 16.54 11.82
CA TYR A 84 -1.83 16.80 11.49
C TYR A 84 -2.64 17.30 12.70
N LYS A 85 -2.44 16.73 13.88
CA LYS A 85 -3.15 17.14 15.12
C LYS A 85 -2.89 18.59 15.48
N SER A 86 -1.63 19.00 15.38
CA SER A 86 -1.22 20.40 15.69
C SER A 86 -1.55 21.38 14.58
N GLY A 87 -1.94 20.89 13.38
CA GLY A 87 -2.10 21.73 12.20
C GLY A 87 -0.78 22.21 11.59
N ALA A 88 0.35 21.64 12.02
CA ALA A 88 1.65 21.92 11.42
C ALA A 88 1.69 21.53 9.93
N LEU A 89 1.06 20.42 9.57
CA LEU A 89 0.82 19.99 8.18
C LEU A 89 -0.67 20.10 7.88
N LYS A 90 -1.01 20.85 6.85
CA LYS A 90 -2.38 21.00 6.37
C LYS A 90 -2.39 21.02 4.84
N TYR A 91 -3.10 20.07 4.25
CA TYR A 91 -3.41 20.09 2.82
C TYR A 91 -4.69 20.89 2.57
N GLU A 92 -4.66 21.72 1.54
CA GLU A 92 -5.83 22.45 1.03
C GLU A 92 -6.42 21.73 -0.19
N SER A 93 -5.56 21.17 -1.05
CA SER A 93 -5.97 20.30 -2.14
C SER A 93 -4.92 19.22 -2.43
N ILE A 94 -5.39 18.09 -2.92
CA ILE A 94 -4.60 16.99 -3.47
C ILE A 94 -5.32 16.49 -4.73
N ASP A 95 -4.79 16.82 -5.90
CA ASP A 95 -5.31 16.37 -7.19
C ASP A 95 -4.48 15.22 -7.71
N VAL A 96 -5.08 14.05 -7.81
CA VAL A 96 -4.41 12.84 -8.32
C VAL A 96 -4.37 12.89 -9.85
N ARG A 97 -3.16 12.99 -10.40
CA ARG A 97 -2.90 13.03 -11.85
C ARG A 97 -2.63 11.64 -12.40
N GLU A 98 -1.87 10.84 -11.65
CA GLU A 98 -1.55 9.44 -11.97
C GLU A 98 -1.56 8.60 -10.71
N ARG A 99 -2.03 7.37 -10.82
CA ARG A 99 -1.90 6.35 -9.78
C ARG A 99 -1.58 5.01 -10.40
N LYS A 100 -0.54 4.36 -9.91
CA LYS A 100 -0.17 3.01 -10.30
C LYS A 100 -0.05 2.12 -9.06
N ILE A 101 -0.88 1.10 -8.98
CA ILE A 101 -0.89 0.12 -7.89
C ILE A 101 -0.28 -1.18 -8.39
N ARG A 102 0.54 -1.82 -7.56
CA ARG A 102 1.08 -3.15 -7.81
C ARG A 102 1.07 -3.94 -6.52
N ALA A 103 0.43 -5.10 -6.53
CA ALA A 103 0.40 -6.02 -5.40
C ALA A 103 1.33 -7.21 -5.62
N TYR A 104 2.05 -7.59 -4.57
CA TYR A 104 3.02 -8.68 -4.52
C TYR A 104 2.73 -9.54 -3.28
N GLY A 105 1.70 -10.41 -3.36
CA GLY A 105 1.23 -11.14 -2.19
C GLY A 105 0.64 -10.20 -1.14
N ASP A 106 1.23 -10.21 0.05
CA ASP A 106 0.84 -9.38 1.19
C ASP A 106 1.49 -7.98 1.20
N THR A 107 2.13 -7.58 0.10
CA THR A 107 2.72 -6.25 -0.05
C THR A 107 2.13 -5.55 -1.26
N ALA A 108 1.84 -4.26 -1.14
CA ALA A 108 1.45 -3.42 -2.26
C ALA A 108 2.25 -2.11 -2.28
N VAL A 109 2.55 -1.65 -3.49
CA VAL A 109 3.24 -0.39 -3.74
C VAL A 109 2.33 0.48 -4.59
N VAL A 110 2.10 1.71 -4.15
CA VAL A 110 1.36 2.72 -4.89
C VAL A 110 2.31 3.84 -5.28
N ILE A 111 2.34 4.15 -6.57
CA ILE A 111 3.10 5.30 -7.09
C ILE A 111 2.09 6.33 -7.60
N TRP A 112 2.25 7.56 -7.13
CA TRP A 112 1.39 8.67 -7.49
C TRP A 112 2.15 9.77 -8.22
N LEU A 113 1.44 10.49 -9.06
CA LEU A 113 1.72 11.87 -9.40
C LEU A 113 0.55 12.68 -8.88
N VAL A 114 0.80 13.60 -7.98
CA VAL A 114 -0.22 14.49 -7.41
C VAL A 114 0.19 15.94 -7.59
N SER A 115 -0.80 16.80 -7.87
CA SER A 115 -0.66 18.25 -7.69
C SER A 115 -1.27 18.59 -6.35
N SER A 116 -0.52 19.20 -5.45
CA SER A 116 -1.02 19.53 -4.12
C SER A 116 -0.55 20.89 -3.63
N ASN A 117 -1.36 21.50 -2.77
CA ASN A 117 -1.02 22.71 -2.03
C ASN A 117 -1.45 22.60 -0.58
N GLY A 118 -0.86 23.45 0.24
CA GLY A 118 -1.13 23.47 1.66
C GLY A 118 -0.10 24.29 2.43
N THR A 119 -0.02 24.03 3.73
CA THR A 119 0.97 24.65 4.62
C THR A 119 1.72 23.60 5.43
N TYR A 120 2.99 23.86 5.67
CA TYR A 120 3.81 23.10 6.62
C TYR A 120 4.60 24.06 7.52
N ASN A 121 4.35 23.98 8.84
CA ASN A 121 4.91 24.91 9.82
C ASN A 121 4.68 26.40 9.45
N GLY A 122 3.47 26.71 8.97
CA GLY A 122 3.09 28.05 8.55
C GLY A 122 3.65 28.52 7.22
N LYS A 123 4.43 27.69 6.52
CA LYS A 123 4.97 27.98 5.18
C LYS A 123 4.13 27.29 4.12
N SER A 124 3.63 28.06 3.16
CA SER A 124 2.87 27.51 2.03
C SER A 124 3.75 26.66 1.11
N PHE A 125 3.20 25.57 0.62
CA PHE A 125 3.77 24.79 -0.47
C PHE A 125 2.74 24.58 -1.57
N SER A 126 3.21 24.46 -2.81
CA SER A 126 2.38 24.12 -3.96
C SER A 126 3.28 23.49 -5.04
N GLY A 127 2.74 22.55 -5.81
CA GLY A 127 3.42 21.94 -6.94
C GLY A 127 3.03 20.51 -7.20
N ASP A 128 3.78 19.90 -8.11
CA ASP A 128 3.64 18.49 -8.44
C ASP A 128 4.62 17.65 -7.62
N PHE A 129 4.14 16.49 -7.17
CA PHE A 129 4.90 15.59 -6.34
C PHE A 129 4.75 14.15 -6.83
N ARG A 130 5.86 13.43 -6.83
CA ARG A 130 5.87 11.97 -6.98
C ARG A 130 5.88 11.36 -5.58
N VAL A 131 4.91 10.49 -5.31
CA VAL A 131 4.75 9.85 -4.01
C VAL A 131 4.87 8.34 -4.18
N THR A 132 5.47 7.70 -3.19
CA THR A 132 5.54 6.23 -3.08
C THR A 132 5.01 5.82 -1.73
N ASP A 133 3.98 4.96 -1.75
CA ASP A 133 3.39 4.34 -0.58
C ASP A 133 3.65 2.85 -0.60
N VAL A 134 3.92 2.31 0.57
CA VAL A 134 4.05 0.86 0.76
C VAL A 134 3.05 0.40 1.81
N TRP A 135 2.25 -0.58 1.42
CA TRP A 135 1.26 -1.23 2.26
C TRP A 135 1.63 -2.69 2.46
N VAL A 136 1.48 -3.20 3.68
CA VAL A 136 1.73 -4.60 4.01
C VAL A 136 0.52 -5.18 4.74
N LYS A 137 0.12 -6.39 4.35
CA LYS A 137 -0.97 -7.10 5.00
C LYS A 137 -0.44 -7.82 6.24
N HIS A 138 -0.92 -7.43 7.40
CA HIS A 138 -0.59 -8.05 8.68
C HIS A 138 -1.84 -8.64 9.32
N LYS A 139 -1.84 -9.94 9.60
CA LYS A 139 -2.99 -10.67 10.19
C LYS A 139 -4.32 -10.47 9.45
N GLY A 140 -4.24 -10.30 8.12
CA GLY A 140 -5.40 -10.09 7.28
C GLY A 140 -5.75 -8.63 6.99
N ASP A 141 -5.21 -7.66 7.73
CA ASP A 141 -5.45 -6.23 7.59
C ASP A 141 -4.30 -5.52 6.88
N TRP A 142 -4.61 -4.63 5.95
CA TRP A 142 -3.62 -3.76 5.33
C TRP A 142 -3.15 -2.68 6.30
N LYS A 143 -1.83 -2.52 6.39
CA LYS A 143 -1.16 -1.47 7.17
C LYS A 143 -0.23 -0.67 6.27
N PHE A 144 -0.25 0.64 6.44
CA PHE A 144 0.62 1.58 5.75
C PHE A 144 1.96 1.65 6.48
N VAL A 145 3.04 1.23 5.84
CA VAL A 145 4.35 1.06 6.49
C VAL A 145 5.37 2.10 6.06
N ALA A 146 5.27 2.63 4.84
CA ALA A 146 6.23 3.63 4.38
C ALA A 146 5.61 4.62 3.38
N PHE A 147 5.99 5.87 3.52
CA PHE A 147 5.64 6.99 2.66
C PHE A 147 6.89 7.76 2.25
N GLN A 148 6.97 8.13 0.99
CA GLN A 148 8.01 9.05 0.53
C GLN A 148 7.46 10.00 -0.51
N VAL A 149 7.77 11.29 -0.35
CA VAL A 149 7.40 12.33 -1.32
C VAL A 149 8.64 13.03 -1.89
N THR A 150 8.60 13.25 -3.20
CA THR A 150 9.65 13.97 -3.94
C THR A 150 8.98 15.03 -4.81
N ARG A 151 9.47 16.25 -4.74
CA ARG A 151 9.00 17.32 -5.62
C ARG A 151 9.40 17.05 -7.06
N VAL A 152 8.45 17.17 -7.99
CA VAL A 152 8.73 17.15 -9.43
C VAL A 152 9.22 18.54 -9.84
N PRO A 153 10.41 18.66 -10.43
CA PRO A 153 10.88 19.94 -10.92
C PRO A 153 10.00 20.46 -12.08
N PRO A 154 9.81 21.76 -12.21
CA PRO A 154 9.12 22.30 -13.40
C PRO A 154 9.89 21.91 -14.68
N PRO A 155 9.20 21.82 -15.83
CA PRO A 155 9.85 21.56 -17.10
C PRO A 155 11.00 22.56 -17.33
N SER A 156 12.17 22.05 -17.69
CA SER A 156 13.28 22.91 -18.16
C SER A 156 12.88 23.51 -19.50
N HIS A 157 12.83 24.82 -19.55
CA HIS A 157 12.65 25.58 -20.80
C HIS A 157 13.95 25.62 -21.60
#